data_2b29d02e8ff06934abbe326c917e3926
#
_entry.id   2b29d02e8ff06934abbe326c917e3926
#
_cell.length_a   1.000
_cell.length_b   1.000
_cell.length_c   1.000
_cell.angle_alpha   90.00
_cell.angle_beta   90.00
_cell.angle_gamma   90.00
#
_symmetry.space_group_name_H-M   'P 1'
#
loop_
_entity.id
_entity.type
_entity.pdbx_description
1 polymer ?
#
loop_
_entity_poly.entity_id
_entity_poly.type
_entity_poly.pdbx_seq_one_letter_code
_entity_poly.pdbx_strand_id
1 'polypeptide(L)'
;MVADAVTVYAYARVGYHRSLDQLRRNGWKGHGPVPWEHEPNRGFLRSLALLALAARAIGEDSEWERCSEFLRDSSPAAYDALVGGGQ
;
A
#
# COMPACT_ATOMS: atom_id res chain seq x y z
N MET A 1 -3.39 0.13 24.98
CA MET A 1 -3.20 1.46 24.41
C MET A 1 -3.26 1.44 22.90
N VAL A 2 -3.95 2.39 22.34
CA VAL A 2 -4.09 2.48 20.90
C VAL A 2 -2.87 3.22 20.32
N ALA A 3 -2.30 2.70 19.25
CA ALA A 3 -1.20 3.36 18.59
C ALA A 3 -1.68 4.70 18.03
N ASP A 4 -0.84 5.71 18.16
CA ASP A 4 -1.10 7.01 17.56
C ASP A 4 -1.15 6.87 16.04
N ALA A 5 -2.17 7.43 15.41
CA ALA A 5 -2.39 7.31 13.98
C ALA A 5 -1.20 7.87 13.18
N VAL A 6 -0.58 8.94 13.66
CA VAL A 6 0.59 9.52 13.00
C VAL A 6 1.79 8.56 13.08
N THR A 7 1.95 7.88 14.22
CA THR A 7 3.00 6.88 14.39
C THR A 7 2.80 5.71 13.44
N VAL A 8 1.56 5.23 13.32
CA VAL A 8 1.23 4.15 12.38
C VAL A 8 1.56 4.58 10.95
N TYR A 9 1.20 5.80 10.59
CA TYR A 9 1.49 6.33 9.27
C TYR A 9 3.01 6.37 9.00
N ALA A 10 3.80 6.80 9.99
CA ALA A 10 5.26 6.85 9.85
C ALA A 10 5.85 5.46 9.63
N TYR A 11 5.41 4.47 10.39
CA TYR A 11 5.86 3.09 10.20
C TYR A 11 5.41 2.53 8.84
N ALA A 12 4.19 2.85 8.43
CA ALA A 12 3.69 2.41 7.14
C ALA A 12 4.54 2.96 6.00
N ARG A 13 4.98 4.20 6.09
CA ARG A 13 5.86 4.80 5.09
C ARG A 13 7.20 4.07 5.00
N VAL A 14 7.79 3.73 6.13
CA VAL A 14 9.05 2.98 6.15
C VAL A 14 8.86 1.61 5.50
N GLY A 15 7.82 0.89 5.89
CA GLY A 15 7.52 -0.41 5.31
C GLY A 15 7.27 -0.35 3.81
N TYR A 16 6.55 0.67 3.39
CA TYR A 16 6.28 0.90 1.97
C TYR A 16 7.58 1.11 1.18
N HIS A 17 8.47 1.98 1.67
CA HIS A 17 9.72 2.26 0.96
C HIS A 17 10.63 1.03 0.87
N ARG A 18 10.69 0.24 1.95
CA ARG A 18 11.47 -1.01 1.94
C ARG A 18 10.91 -2.00 0.94
N SER A 19 9.61 -2.16 0.92
CA SER A 19 8.94 -3.08 0.00
C SER A 19 9.09 -2.64 -1.44
N LEU A 20 9.03 -1.33 -1.67
CA LEU A 20 9.21 -0.77 -3.00
C LEU A 20 10.62 -1.04 -3.53
N ASP A 21 11.63 -0.84 -2.67
CA ASP A 21 13.02 -1.13 -3.05
C ASP A 21 13.20 -2.61 -3.39
N GLN A 22 12.59 -3.49 -2.61
CA GLN A 22 12.65 -4.92 -2.85
C GLN A 22 12.00 -5.28 -4.18
N LEU A 23 10.84 -4.69 -4.46
CA LEU A 23 10.13 -4.93 -5.71
C LEU A 23 10.97 -4.50 -6.91
N ARG A 24 11.63 -3.34 -6.80
CA ARG A 24 12.50 -2.84 -7.86
C ARG A 24 13.71 -3.75 -8.07
N ARG A 25 14.30 -4.26 -7.00
CA ARG A 25 15.40 -5.22 -7.09
C ARG A 25 14.97 -6.50 -7.78
N ASN A 26 13.71 -6.87 -7.63
CA ASN A 26 13.15 -8.07 -8.28
C ASN A 26 12.73 -7.82 -9.73
N GLY A 27 12.98 -6.62 -10.25
CA GLY A 27 12.81 -6.32 -11.67
C GLY A 27 11.63 -5.44 -12.04
N TRP A 28 10.84 -4.99 -11.06
CA TRP A 28 9.73 -4.11 -11.37
C TRP A 28 10.25 -2.73 -11.81
N LYS A 29 9.70 -2.23 -12.90
CA LYS A 29 10.21 -1.04 -13.58
C LYS A 29 9.57 0.27 -13.13
N GLY A 30 8.80 0.25 -12.06
CA GLY A 30 8.17 1.46 -11.54
C GLY A 30 6.76 1.71 -12.06
N HIS A 31 6.27 0.86 -12.94
CA HIS A 31 4.91 0.95 -13.48
C HIS A 31 4.47 -0.42 -13.95
N GLY A 32 3.18 -0.56 -14.16
CA GLY A 32 2.59 -1.81 -14.61
C GLY A 32 2.05 -2.65 -13.48
N PRO A 33 1.41 -3.78 -13.81
CA PRO A 33 0.73 -4.60 -12.82
C PRO A 33 1.67 -5.20 -11.78
N VAL A 34 1.16 -5.34 -10.56
CA VAL A 34 1.82 -6.05 -9.48
C VAL A 34 0.77 -7.06 -8.97
N PRO A 35 0.68 -8.25 -9.60
CA PRO A 35 -0.42 -9.16 -9.31
C PRO A 35 -0.45 -9.64 -7.86
N TRP A 36 -1.63 -9.58 -7.25
CA TRP A 36 -1.86 -10.07 -5.89
C TRP A 36 -1.63 -11.57 -5.76
N GLU A 37 -1.92 -12.31 -6.83
CA GLU A 37 -1.76 -13.77 -6.86
C GLU A 37 -0.32 -14.22 -6.72
N HIS A 38 0.61 -13.38 -7.14
CA HIS A 38 2.03 -13.69 -7.00
C HIS A 38 2.47 -13.35 -5.58
N GLU A 39 2.66 -14.36 -4.75
CA GLU A 39 2.89 -14.17 -3.32
C GLU A 39 4.01 -13.18 -2.97
N PRO A 40 5.16 -13.18 -3.67
CA PRO A 40 6.21 -12.20 -3.36
C PRO A 40 5.78 -10.73 -3.49
N ASN A 41 4.71 -10.45 -4.23
CA ASN A 41 4.21 -9.08 -4.38
C ASN A 41 3.37 -8.62 -3.19
N ARG A 42 2.90 -9.54 -2.37
CA ARG A 42 1.94 -9.22 -1.31
C ARG A 42 2.50 -8.29 -0.24
N GLY A 43 3.79 -8.42 0.07
CA GLY A 43 4.43 -7.53 1.03
C GLY A 43 4.32 -6.08 0.61
N PHE A 44 4.63 -5.79 -0.65
CA PHE A 44 4.51 -4.46 -1.20
C PHE A 44 3.05 -3.98 -1.21
N LEU A 45 2.14 -4.83 -1.69
CA LEU A 45 0.73 -4.45 -1.79
C LEU A 45 0.11 -4.20 -0.41
N ARG A 46 0.45 -5.01 0.58
CA ARG A 46 -0.02 -4.81 1.95
C ARG A 46 0.54 -3.52 2.56
N SER A 47 1.82 -3.23 2.30
CA SER A 47 2.44 -1.99 2.78
C SER A 47 1.79 -0.76 2.16
N LEU A 48 1.48 -0.83 0.88
CA LEU A 48 0.82 0.26 0.19
C LEU A 48 -0.60 0.48 0.72
N ALA A 49 -1.34 -0.61 0.96
CA ALA A 49 -2.68 -0.54 1.53
C ALA A 49 -2.65 0.07 2.94
N LEU A 50 -1.71 -0.37 3.77
CA LEU A 50 -1.56 0.16 5.11
C LEU A 50 -1.24 1.65 5.09
N LEU A 51 -0.36 2.07 4.19
CA LEU A 51 -0.03 3.48 4.03
C LEU A 51 -1.26 4.30 3.63
N ALA A 52 -2.04 3.79 2.68
CA ALA A 52 -3.26 4.46 2.23
C ALA A 52 -4.26 4.62 3.38
N LEU A 53 -4.50 3.53 4.11
CA LEU A 53 -5.46 3.55 5.23
C LEU A 53 -4.99 4.44 6.36
N ALA A 54 -3.69 4.45 6.66
CA ALA A 54 -3.12 5.31 7.69
C ALA A 54 -3.24 6.78 7.29
N ALA A 55 -3.01 7.09 6.02
CA ALA A 55 -3.16 8.46 5.52
C ALA A 55 -4.62 8.93 5.67
N ARG A 56 -5.56 8.07 5.34
CA ARG A 56 -6.99 8.39 5.51
C ARG A 56 -7.32 8.64 6.98
N ALA A 57 -6.76 7.84 7.87
CA ALA A 57 -7.03 7.96 9.30
C ALA A 57 -6.55 9.27 9.91
N ILE A 58 -5.49 9.86 9.36
CA ILE A 58 -4.96 11.14 9.87
C ILE A 58 -5.41 12.34 9.04
N GLY A 59 -6.34 12.12 8.08
CA GLY A 59 -6.88 13.21 7.28
C GLY A 59 -6.00 13.71 6.15
N GLU A 60 -5.01 12.93 5.76
CA GLU A 60 -4.16 13.24 4.62
C GLU A 60 -4.82 12.76 3.32
N ASP A 61 -5.82 13.52 2.87
CA ASP A 61 -6.71 13.10 1.79
C ASP A 61 -5.99 12.91 0.46
N SER A 62 -5.07 13.80 0.11
CA SER A 62 -4.34 13.67 -1.16
C SER A 62 -3.44 12.44 -1.15
N GLU A 63 -2.84 12.12 -0.03
CA GLU A 63 -2.02 10.93 0.10
C GLU A 63 -2.87 9.66 0.05
N TRP A 64 -4.04 9.67 0.71
CA TRP A 64 -4.99 8.57 0.62
C TRP A 64 -5.40 8.32 -0.83
N GLU A 65 -5.75 9.38 -1.56
CA GLU A 65 -6.15 9.25 -2.95
C GLU A 65 -5.03 8.69 -3.82
N ARG A 66 -3.82 9.23 -3.66
CA ARG A 66 -2.66 8.81 -4.44
C ARG A 66 -2.33 7.34 -4.19
N CYS A 67 -2.27 6.94 -2.93
CA CYS A 67 -1.91 5.56 -2.56
C CYS A 67 -3.01 4.56 -2.94
N SER A 68 -4.27 4.91 -2.73
CA SER A 68 -5.36 4.00 -3.06
C SER A 68 -5.49 3.81 -4.57
N GLU A 69 -5.28 4.87 -5.32
CA GLU A 69 -5.29 4.80 -6.78
C GLU A 69 -4.14 3.94 -7.30
N PHE A 70 -2.95 4.16 -6.76
CA PHE A 70 -1.78 3.36 -7.11
C PHE A 70 -2.01 1.87 -6.80
N LEU A 71 -2.59 1.58 -5.65
CA LEU A 71 -2.91 0.20 -5.28
C LEU A 71 -3.91 -0.42 -6.26
N ARG A 72 -4.96 0.31 -6.59
CA ARG A 72 -5.98 -0.17 -7.53
C ARG A 72 -5.39 -0.42 -8.91
N ASP A 73 -4.53 0.48 -9.38
CA ASP A 73 -3.88 0.34 -10.68
C ASP A 73 -2.90 -0.82 -10.70
N SER A 74 -2.19 -1.05 -9.59
CA SER A 74 -1.23 -2.14 -9.49
C SER A 74 -1.93 -3.50 -9.43
N SER A 75 -3.01 -3.60 -8.66
CA SER A 75 -3.77 -4.83 -8.51
C SER A 75 -5.17 -4.52 -7.99
N PRO A 76 -6.18 -4.53 -8.88
CA PRO A 76 -7.57 -4.38 -8.41
C PRO A 76 -7.96 -5.43 -7.38
N ALA A 77 -7.45 -6.66 -7.52
CA ALA A 77 -7.73 -7.73 -6.57
C ALA A 77 -7.19 -7.42 -5.18
N ALA A 78 -5.97 -6.86 -5.11
CA ALA A 78 -5.38 -6.46 -3.84
C ALA A 78 -6.16 -5.30 -3.22
N TYR A 79 -6.56 -4.34 -4.03
CA TYR A 79 -7.39 -3.23 -3.55
C TYR A 79 -8.67 -3.75 -2.91
N ASP A 80 -9.37 -4.65 -3.61
CA ASP A 80 -10.61 -5.22 -3.09
C ASP A 80 -10.39 -5.99 -1.80
N ALA A 81 -9.32 -6.78 -1.74
CA ALA A 81 -9.02 -7.61 -0.57
C ALA A 81 -8.60 -6.78 0.65
N LEU A 82 -7.86 -5.70 0.44
CA LEU A 82 -7.19 -4.98 1.53
C LEU A 82 -7.88 -3.67 1.91
N VAL A 83 -8.57 -3.05 0.99
CA VAL A 83 -9.18 -1.73 1.21
C VAL A 83 -10.69 -1.77 0.99
N GLY A 84 -11.12 -2.23 -0.17
CA GLY A 84 -12.51 -2.15 -0.57
C GLY A 84 -13.33 -3.40 -0.35
N GLY A 85 -12.67 -4.52 -0.12
CA GLY A 85 -13.32 -5.83 -0.16
C GLY A 85 -14.32 -6.11 0.94
N GLY A 86 -14.33 -5.34 1.98
CA GLY A 86 -15.26 -5.53 3.08
C GLY A 86 -16.51 -4.66 3.00
N GLN A 87 -16.65 -3.92 1.95
CA GLN A 87 -17.72 -2.94 1.83
C GLN A 87 -19.07 -3.55 1.48
#